data_3a4313f0dfec3b04e6fbbf14927efa60
#
_entry.id   3a4313f0dfec3b04e6fbbf14927efa60
#
_cell.length_a   1.000
_cell.length_b   1.000
_cell.length_c   1.000
_cell.angle_alpha   90.00
_cell.angle_beta   90.00
_cell.angle_gamma   90.00
#
_symmetry.space_group_name_H-M   'P 1'
#
loop_
_entity.id
_entity.type
_entity.pdbx_description
1 polymer ?
#
loop_
_entity_poly.entity_id
_entity_poly.type
_entity_poly.pdbx_seq_one_letter_code
_entity_poly.pdbx_strand_id
1 'polypeptide(L)'
;MTDPLATPGTVHTTREIEALIPHRWPMLMVDRIIEYDAEAKRIVGIKGISATEFWAQGHFPGLPILPGVLQVEALAQTMAVYVAKQPGFGDRIGLFAAIDETRFKRIVVPGDVLRLEVTMDKLGSRMGRARGVATVDGEVACEATLSFIIPPEGVLR
;
A
#
# COMPACT_ATOMS: atom_id res chain seq x y z
N MET A 1 19.32 0.10 -16.78
CA MET A 1 20.25 0.24 -15.64
C MET A 1 19.47 -0.07 -14.36
N THR A 2 19.89 -1.04 -13.59
CA THR A 2 19.23 -1.36 -12.33
C THR A 2 19.47 -0.25 -11.31
N ASP A 3 18.44 0.13 -10.56
CA ASP A 3 18.56 1.10 -9.46
C ASP A 3 19.63 0.62 -8.47
N PRO A 4 20.67 1.42 -8.14
CA PRO A 4 21.71 1.02 -7.20
C PRO A 4 21.18 0.76 -5.77
N LEU A 5 19.95 1.17 -5.48
CA LEU A 5 19.28 0.92 -4.20
C LEU A 5 18.46 -0.40 -4.20
N ALA A 6 18.38 -1.08 -5.34
CA ALA A 6 17.68 -2.36 -5.42
C ALA A 6 18.49 -3.46 -4.71
N THR A 7 17.84 -4.15 -3.78
CA THR A 7 18.35 -5.37 -3.15
C THR A 7 17.76 -6.61 -3.85
N PRO A 8 18.36 -7.81 -3.69
CA PRO A 8 17.79 -9.02 -4.27
C PRO A 8 16.29 -9.17 -3.96
N GLY A 9 15.49 -9.51 -4.96
CA GLY A 9 14.03 -9.64 -4.85
C GLY A 9 13.26 -8.32 -4.91
N THR A 10 13.90 -7.15 -5.15
CA THR A 10 13.21 -5.89 -5.33
C THR A 10 12.71 -5.76 -6.78
N VAL A 11 11.40 -5.52 -6.94
CA VAL A 11 10.76 -5.16 -8.22
C VAL A 11 10.73 -3.65 -8.41
N HIS A 12 10.36 -2.91 -7.33
CA HIS A 12 10.45 -1.44 -7.29
C HIS A 12 11.01 -0.97 -5.95
N THR A 13 11.98 -0.08 -6.03
CA THR A 13 12.55 0.66 -4.89
C THR A 13 11.59 1.75 -4.42
N THR A 14 11.81 2.32 -3.24
CA THR A 14 11.05 3.48 -2.73
C THR A 14 11.04 4.62 -3.75
N ARG A 15 12.17 4.91 -4.37
CA ARG A 15 12.31 5.98 -5.37
C ARG A 15 11.43 5.73 -6.60
N GLU A 16 11.35 4.50 -7.07
CA GLU A 16 10.49 4.12 -8.20
C GLU A 16 9.01 4.16 -7.81
N ILE A 17 8.67 3.79 -6.55
CA ILE A 17 7.32 3.93 -6.01
C ILE A 17 6.91 5.40 -5.99
N GLU A 18 7.78 6.30 -5.51
CA GLU A 18 7.53 7.75 -5.52
C GLU A 18 7.32 8.32 -6.93
N ALA A 19 7.90 7.71 -7.95
CA ALA A 19 7.65 8.09 -9.34
C ALA A 19 6.28 7.60 -9.86
N LEU A 20 5.68 6.59 -9.24
CA LEU A 20 4.41 5.99 -9.63
C LEU A 20 3.21 6.55 -8.87
N ILE A 21 3.36 6.89 -7.58
CA ILE A 21 2.28 7.39 -6.74
C ILE A 21 2.64 8.73 -6.10
N PRO A 22 1.65 9.62 -5.82
CA PRO A 22 1.91 10.97 -5.33
C PRO A 22 2.30 11.04 -3.85
N HIS A 23 2.12 9.95 -3.11
CA HIS A 23 2.39 9.91 -1.66
C HIS A 23 3.87 10.18 -1.36
N ARG A 24 4.12 10.95 -0.29
CA ARG A 24 5.46 11.30 0.21
C ARG A 24 5.51 11.17 1.72
N TRP A 25 6.71 11.18 2.28
CA TRP A 25 6.87 11.27 3.72
C TRP A 25 6.05 12.45 4.29
N PRO A 26 5.30 12.30 5.42
CA PRO A 26 5.24 11.11 6.27
C PRO A 26 4.16 10.08 5.89
N MET A 27 3.41 10.29 4.81
CA MET A 27 2.28 9.43 4.40
C MET A 27 2.66 8.25 3.51
N LEU A 28 3.86 8.21 2.93
CA LEU A 28 4.30 7.06 2.14
C LEU A 28 4.47 5.83 3.04
N MET A 29 3.71 4.77 2.77
CA MET A 29 3.63 3.56 3.60
C MET A 29 3.97 2.28 2.84
N VAL A 30 4.74 2.38 1.76
CA VAL A 30 5.28 1.24 1.02
C VAL A 30 6.75 1.51 0.76
N ASP A 31 7.61 0.69 1.34
CA ASP A 31 9.06 0.86 1.21
C ASP A 31 9.60 0.24 -0.07
N ARG A 32 8.95 -0.86 -0.52
CA ARG A 32 9.44 -1.65 -1.64
C ARG A 32 8.32 -2.50 -2.23
N ILE A 33 8.33 -2.72 -3.55
CA ILE A 33 7.55 -3.79 -4.20
C ILE A 33 8.48 -4.98 -4.43
N ILE A 34 8.06 -6.17 -4.04
CA ILE A 34 8.82 -7.40 -4.15
C ILE A 34 8.23 -8.41 -5.13
N GLU A 35 6.95 -8.27 -5.47
CA GLU A 35 6.29 -9.10 -6.47
C GLU A 35 5.30 -8.26 -7.29
N TYR A 36 5.24 -8.51 -8.59
CA TYR A 36 4.26 -7.94 -9.49
C TYR A 36 3.90 -8.96 -10.56
N ASP A 37 2.63 -9.34 -10.62
CA ASP A 37 2.09 -10.30 -11.58
C ASP A 37 0.85 -9.68 -12.25
N ALA A 38 1.00 -9.32 -13.51
CA ALA A 38 -0.08 -8.69 -14.28
C ALA A 38 -1.19 -9.70 -14.65
N GLU A 39 -0.86 -10.97 -14.87
CA GLU A 39 -1.83 -12.02 -15.23
C GLU A 39 -2.67 -12.40 -14.02
N ALA A 40 -2.03 -12.65 -12.89
CA ALA A 40 -2.70 -12.92 -11.61
C ALA A 40 -3.34 -11.66 -11.00
N LYS A 41 -3.11 -10.48 -11.59
CA LYS A 41 -3.56 -9.17 -11.08
C LYS A 41 -3.13 -8.91 -9.64
N ARG A 42 -1.90 -9.29 -9.31
CA ARG A 42 -1.39 -9.32 -7.95
C ARG A 42 -0.12 -8.49 -7.82
N ILE A 43 0.00 -7.82 -6.69
CA ILE A 43 1.19 -7.05 -6.29
C ILE A 43 1.49 -7.30 -4.81
N VAL A 44 2.77 -7.30 -4.45
CA VAL A 44 3.20 -7.42 -3.06
C VAL A 44 4.21 -6.34 -2.73
N GLY A 45 3.85 -5.53 -1.73
CA GLY A 45 4.71 -4.54 -1.12
C GLY A 45 5.25 -4.97 0.24
N ILE A 46 6.24 -4.23 0.70
CA ILE A 46 6.80 -4.34 2.06
C ILE A 46 6.80 -2.97 2.71
N LYS A 47 6.46 -2.95 4.02
CA LYS A 47 6.65 -1.82 4.90
C LYS A 47 7.34 -2.26 6.19
N GLY A 48 8.52 -1.70 6.49
CA GLY A 48 9.15 -1.80 7.80
C GLY A 48 8.47 -0.86 8.81
N ILE A 49 8.25 -1.32 10.02
CA ILE A 49 7.60 -0.55 11.09
C ILE A 49 8.66 -0.01 12.04
N SER A 50 8.71 1.33 12.19
CA SER A 50 9.71 1.99 13.01
C SER A 50 9.08 2.81 14.15
N ALA A 51 9.77 2.84 15.30
CA ALA A 51 9.41 3.71 16.43
C ALA A 51 9.61 5.20 16.14
N THR A 52 10.27 5.56 15.03
CA THR A 52 10.49 6.95 14.59
C THR A 52 9.41 7.47 13.64
N GLU A 53 8.39 6.67 13.35
CA GLU A 53 7.27 7.11 12.51
C GLU A 53 6.36 8.08 13.27
N PHE A 54 5.65 8.95 12.52
CA PHE A 54 4.85 10.06 13.06
C PHE A 54 3.76 9.62 14.06
N TRP A 55 3.23 8.42 13.94
CA TRP A 55 2.18 7.88 14.81
C TRP A 55 2.71 7.30 16.13
N ALA A 56 3.99 6.90 16.17
CA ALA A 56 4.53 6.02 17.22
C ALA A 56 4.50 6.64 18.63
N GLN A 57 4.70 7.95 18.75
CA GLN A 57 4.66 8.63 20.04
C GLN A 57 3.25 8.83 20.59
N GLY A 58 2.25 8.91 19.72
CA GLY A 58 0.87 9.22 20.08
C GLY A 58 -0.06 8.00 20.13
N HIS A 59 0.31 6.92 19.48
CA HIS A 59 -0.55 5.74 19.37
C HIS A 59 0.14 4.45 19.86
N PHE A 60 0.36 4.29 21.16
CA PHE A 60 0.01 5.16 22.29
C PHE A 60 1.26 5.53 23.08
N PRO A 61 1.25 6.58 23.93
CA PRO A 61 2.41 6.93 24.75
C PRO A 61 2.91 5.73 25.57
N GLY A 62 4.20 5.38 25.38
CA GLY A 62 4.79 4.20 26.04
C GLY A 62 4.39 2.83 25.47
N LEU A 63 3.46 2.77 24.51
CA LEU A 63 3.01 1.55 23.86
C LEU A 63 2.76 1.81 22.34
N PRO A 64 3.82 1.88 21.54
CA PRO A 64 3.69 2.17 20.11
C PRO A 64 3.07 0.97 19.37
N ILE A 65 1.87 1.18 18.87
CA ILE A 65 1.12 0.20 18.06
C ILE A 65 0.77 0.88 16.74
N LEU A 66 1.05 0.24 15.62
CA LEU A 66 0.66 0.77 14.31
C LEU A 66 -0.87 0.89 14.25
N PRO A 67 -1.43 2.10 14.00
CA PRO A 67 -2.86 2.25 13.81
C PRO A 67 -3.39 1.31 12.72
N GLY A 68 -4.48 0.60 13.01
CA GLY A 68 -5.08 -0.33 12.04
C GLY A 68 -5.44 0.36 10.73
N VAL A 69 -5.94 1.59 10.78
CA VAL A 69 -6.28 2.38 9.59
C VAL A 69 -5.05 2.65 8.69
N LEU A 70 -3.86 2.73 9.26
CA LEU A 70 -2.62 2.90 8.49
C LEU A 70 -2.16 1.59 7.84
N GLN A 71 -2.54 0.42 8.35
CA GLN A 71 -2.36 -0.84 7.64
C GLN A 71 -3.23 -0.88 6.36
N VAL A 72 -4.47 -0.39 6.46
CA VAL A 72 -5.37 -0.25 5.30
C VAL A 72 -4.79 0.74 4.30
N GLU A 73 -4.25 1.86 4.75
CA GLU A 73 -3.56 2.84 3.90
C GLU A 73 -2.36 2.23 3.18
N ALA A 74 -1.53 1.44 3.86
CA ALA A 74 -0.39 0.75 3.24
C ALA A 74 -0.84 -0.23 2.13
N LEU A 75 -1.93 -0.96 2.36
CA LEU A 75 -2.55 -1.81 1.33
C LEU A 75 -3.08 -0.98 0.15
N ALA A 76 -3.70 0.17 0.42
CA ALA A 76 -4.21 1.07 -0.62
C ALA A 76 -3.09 1.68 -1.48
N GLN A 77 -1.98 2.07 -0.88
CA GLN A 77 -0.81 2.57 -1.62
C GLN A 77 -0.17 1.45 -2.46
N THR A 78 -0.10 0.23 -1.95
CA THR A 78 0.34 -0.94 -2.73
C THR A 78 -0.57 -1.17 -3.94
N MET A 79 -1.90 -1.08 -3.74
CA MET A 79 -2.89 -1.11 -4.83
C MET A 79 -2.66 0.03 -5.83
N ALA A 80 -2.39 1.25 -5.35
CA ALA A 80 -2.16 2.42 -6.20
C ALA A 80 -0.93 2.23 -7.11
N VAL A 81 0.13 1.61 -6.61
CA VAL A 81 1.30 1.24 -7.44
C VAL A 81 0.89 0.28 -8.56
N TYR A 82 0.06 -0.73 -8.27
CA TYR A 82 -0.45 -1.63 -9.31
C TYR A 82 -1.24 -0.87 -10.37
N VAL A 83 -2.16 0.00 -9.94
CA VAL A 83 -3.03 0.77 -10.83
C VAL A 83 -2.24 1.73 -11.71
N ALA A 84 -1.26 2.44 -11.14
CA ALA A 84 -0.42 3.38 -11.88
C ALA A 84 0.38 2.73 -13.01
N LYS A 85 0.66 1.42 -12.92
CA LYS A 85 1.33 0.64 -13.97
C LYS A 85 0.40 0.21 -15.09
N GLN A 86 -0.91 0.37 -14.95
CA GLN A 86 -1.86 -0.03 -15.99
C GLN A 86 -1.96 1.04 -17.09
N PRO A 87 -2.18 0.65 -18.35
CA PRO A 87 -2.37 1.59 -19.43
C PRO A 87 -3.48 2.60 -19.15
N GLY A 88 -3.20 3.88 -19.32
CA GLY A 88 -4.18 4.97 -19.16
C GLY A 88 -4.41 5.45 -17.73
N PHE A 89 -3.69 4.92 -16.75
CA PHE A 89 -3.83 5.37 -15.35
C PHE A 89 -2.69 6.30 -14.90
N GLY A 90 -1.46 6.06 -15.27
CA GLY A 90 -0.30 6.94 -15.05
C GLY A 90 -0.38 7.88 -13.83
N ASP A 91 -0.43 9.18 -14.06
CA ASP A 91 -0.45 10.23 -13.02
C ASP A 91 -1.82 10.44 -12.34
N ARG A 92 -2.80 9.57 -12.60
CA ARG A 92 -4.15 9.72 -12.05
C ARG A 92 -4.21 9.29 -10.59
N ILE A 93 -4.83 10.12 -9.76
CA ILE A 93 -4.98 9.86 -8.33
C ILE A 93 -6.30 9.12 -8.08
N GLY A 94 -6.20 7.97 -7.42
CA GLY A 94 -7.35 7.25 -6.89
C GLY A 94 -7.73 7.75 -5.49
N LEU A 95 -9.04 7.93 -5.26
CA LEU A 95 -9.58 8.24 -3.93
C LEU A 95 -10.38 7.04 -3.43
N PHE A 96 -10.32 6.77 -2.13
CA PHE A 96 -11.18 5.76 -1.54
C PHE A 96 -12.66 6.05 -1.81
N ALA A 97 -13.38 5.03 -2.27
CA ALA A 97 -14.84 5.05 -2.38
C ALA A 97 -15.48 4.23 -1.24
N ALA A 98 -14.88 3.11 -0.89
CA ALA A 98 -15.32 2.27 0.23
C ALA A 98 -14.17 1.40 0.76
N ILE A 99 -14.27 1.05 2.03
CA ILE A 99 -13.43 0.06 2.71
C ILE A 99 -14.39 -0.94 3.34
N ASP A 100 -14.44 -2.15 2.80
CA ASP A 100 -15.39 -3.17 3.23
C ASP A 100 -14.66 -4.37 3.86
N GLU A 101 -15.40 -5.18 4.59
CA GLU A 101 -14.93 -6.48 5.15
C GLU A 101 -13.57 -6.38 5.86
N THR A 102 -13.32 -5.26 6.51
CA THR A 102 -12.04 -5.00 7.18
C THR A 102 -11.98 -5.70 8.52
N ARG A 103 -10.88 -6.41 8.75
CA ARG A 103 -10.58 -7.11 9.99
C ARG A 103 -9.13 -6.87 10.40
N PHE A 104 -8.93 -6.55 11.67
CA PHE A 104 -7.61 -6.45 12.30
C PHE A 104 -7.44 -7.65 13.24
N LYS A 105 -6.47 -8.50 12.96
CA LYS A 105 -6.32 -9.80 13.62
C LYS A 105 -5.05 -9.90 14.47
N ARG A 106 -4.06 -9.03 14.25
CA ARG A 106 -2.80 -9.00 14.97
C ARG A 106 -2.37 -7.56 15.23
N ILE A 107 -1.87 -7.30 16.43
CA ILE A 107 -1.17 -6.03 16.75
C ILE A 107 0.14 -6.00 15.99
N VAL A 108 0.46 -4.83 15.42
CA VAL A 108 1.71 -4.56 14.70
C VAL A 108 2.50 -3.48 15.45
N VAL A 109 3.76 -3.75 15.71
CA VAL A 109 4.63 -2.91 16.56
C VAL A 109 5.94 -2.60 15.86
N PRO A 110 6.70 -1.59 16.31
CA PRO A 110 8.05 -1.32 15.79
C PRO A 110 8.95 -2.56 15.83
N GLY A 111 9.65 -2.81 14.73
CA GLY A 111 10.44 -4.02 14.49
C GLY A 111 9.74 -5.05 13.60
N ASP A 112 8.42 -5.02 13.48
CA ASP A 112 7.69 -5.85 12.53
C ASP A 112 7.93 -5.38 11.08
N VAL A 113 7.75 -6.31 10.15
CA VAL A 113 7.72 -6.03 8.71
C VAL A 113 6.38 -6.49 8.16
N LEU A 114 5.59 -5.55 7.64
CA LEU A 114 4.35 -5.86 6.93
C LEU A 114 4.66 -6.32 5.50
N ARG A 115 4.13 -7.48 5.14
CA ARG A 115 3.99 -7.92 3.77
C ARG A 115 2.58 -7.57 3.29
N LEU A 116 2.49 -6.76 2.27
CA LEU A 116 1.26 -6.13 1.77
C LEU A 116 0.86 -6.77 0.44
N GLU A 117 0.02 -7.78 0.49
CA GLU A 117 -0.47 -8.46 -0.71
C GLU A 117 -1.80 -7.88 -1.17
N VAL A 118 -1.89 -7.49 -2.44
CA VAL A 118 -3.10 -6.95 -3.04
C VAL A 118 -3.42 -7.71 -4.33
N THR A 119 -4.67 -8.13 -4.46
CA THR A 119 -5.20 -8.76 -5.68
C THR A 119 -6.38 -7.94 -6.20
N MET A 120 -6.30 -7.50 -7.45
CA MET A 120 -7.36 -6.72 -8.09
C MET A 120 -8.51 -7.62 -8.51
N ASP A 121 -9.71 -7.36 -7.99
CA ASP A 121 -10.94 -8.04 -8.42
C ASP A 121 -11.50 -7.42 -9.71
N LYS A 122 -11.55 -6.08 -9.76
CA LYS A 122 -12.02 -5.30 -10.90
C LYS A 122 -11.20 -4.04 -11.10
N LEU A 123 -10.97 -3.70 -12.36
CA LEU A 123 -10.37 -2.42 -12.75
C LEU A 123 -11.07 -1.90 -14.00
N GLY A 124 -11.85 -0.85 -13.86
CA GLY A 124 -12.48 -0.09 -14.95
C GLY A 124 -11.78 1.25 -15.10
N SER A 125 -12.15 2.02 -16.11
CA SER A 125 -11.50 3.29 -16.45
C SER A 125 -11.55 4.38 -15.36
N ARG A 126 -12.50 4.30 -14.43
CA ARG A 126 -12.72 5.32 -13.38
C ARG A 126 -12.95 4.74 -11.99
N MET A 127 -12.91 3.45 -11.83
CA MET A 127 -13.09 2.79 -10.53
C MET A 127 -12.44 1.43 -10.52
N GLY A 128 -12.09 0.97 -9.33
CA GLY A 128 -11.59 -0.38 -9.13
C GLY A 128 -11.90 -0.92 -7.74
N ARG A 129 -11.73 -2.23 -7.61
CA ARG A 129 -11.90 -2.97 -6.35
C ARG A 129 -10.79 -4.01 -6.24
N ALA A 130 -10.25 -4.15 -5.04
CA ALA A 130 -9.21 -5.11 -4.73
C ALA A 130 -9.39 -5.69 -3.33
N ARG A 131 -8.83 -6.88 -3.11
CA ARG A 131 -8.60 -7.42 -1.77
C ARG A 131 -7.16 -7.21 -1.36
N GLY A 132 -6.97 -6.75 -0.12
CA GLY A 132 -5.68 -6.58 0.51
C GLY A 132 -5.53 -7.45 1.75
N VAL A 133 -4.36 -8.04 1.92
CA VAL A 133 -3.98 -8.79 3.12
C VAL A 133 -2.59 -8.35 3.56
N ALA A 134 -2.49 -7.83 4.78
CA ALA A 134 -1.22 -7.51 5.41
C ALA A 134 -0.84 -8.62 6.39
N THR A 135 0.38 -9.14 6.29
CA THR A 135 0.89 -10.18 7.17
C THR A 135 2.20 -9.77 7.82
N VAL A 136 2.47 -10.31 9.02
CA VAL A 136 3.78 -10.25 9.68
C VAL A 136 4.18 -11.69 10.00
N ASP A 137 5.34 -12.11 9.52
CA ASP A 137 5.86 -13.48 9.70
C ASP A 137 4.85 -14.58 9.30
N GLY A 138 4.06 -14.31 8.25
CA GLY A 138 3.02 -15.22 7.75
C GLY A 138 1.69 -15.17 8.49
N GLU A 139 1.59 -14.45 9.61
CA GLU A 139 0.35 -14.24 10.36
C GLU A 139 -0.41 -13.03 9.83
N VAL A 140 -1.72 -13.17 9.57
CA VAL A 140 -2.56 -12.08 9.08
C VAL A 140 -2.72 -11.02 10.17
N ALA A 141 -2.27 -9.79 9.87
CA ALA A 141 -2.47 -8.62 10.73
C ALA A 141 -3.73 -7.84 10.34
N CYS A 142 -3.93 -7.64 9.04
CA CYS A 142 -5.09 -6.93 8.51
C CYS A 142 -5.55 -7.55 7.19
N GLU A 143 -6.85 -7.59 6.99
CA GLU A 143 -7.45 -7.87 5.69
C GLU A 143 -8.55 -6.85 5.41
N ALA A 144 -8.70 -6.44 4.14
CA ALA A 144 -9.70 -5.47 3.73
C ALA A 144 -10.06 -5.62 2.24
N THR A 145 -11.27 -5.26 1.90
CA THR A 145 -11.69 -5.02 0.51
C THR A 145 -11.71 -3.52 0.26
N LEU A 146 -10.95 -3.08 -0.73
CA LEU A 146 -10.70 -1.68 -1.04
C LEU A 146 -11.38 -1.33 -2.35
N SER A 147 -12.21 -0.30 -2.36
CA SER A 147 -12.79 0.28 -3.57
C SER A 147 -12.31 1.71 -3.74
N PHE A 148 -11.95 2.09 -4.95
CA PHE A 148 -11.50 3.43 -5.28
C PHE A 148 -12.21 3.98 -6.52
N ILE A 149 -12.25 5.29 -6.61
CA ILE A 149 -12.66 6.03 -7.80
C ILE A 149 -11.52 6.92 -8.27
N ILE A 150 -11.46 7.16 -9.57
CA ILE A 150 -10.57 8.14 -10.17
C ILE A 150 -11.43 9.31 -10.61
N PRO A 151 -11.31 10.48 -9.98
CA PRO A 151 -12.06 11.67 -10.35
C PRO A 151 -11.83 12.07 -11.80
N PRO A 152 -12.79 12.78 -12.44
CA PRO A 152 -12.57 13.41 -13.74
C PRO A 152 -11.37 14.35 -13.71
N GLU A 153 -10.73 14.54 -14.88
CA GLU A 153 -9.64 15.50 -15.02
C GLU A 153 -10.07 16.89 -14.54
N GLY A 154 -9.17 17.56 -13.82
CA GLY A 154 -9.41 18.93 -13.32
C GLY A 154 -10.18 19.04 -12.00
N VAL A 155 -10.64 17.93 -11.42
CA VAL A 155 -11.31 17.95 -10.09
C VAL A 155 -10.31 18.06 -8.94
N LEU A 156 -9.15 17.44 -9.09
CA LEU A 156 -8.03 17.54 -8.14
C LEU A 156 -6.97 18.47 -8.74
N ARG A 157 -6.96 19.71 -8.31
CA ARG A 157 -5.94 20.73 -8.67
C ARG A 157 -5.34 21.32 -7.42
#